data_e491c7b579a2959ba61eee8ce373d5a3
#
_entry.id   e491c7b579a2959ba61eee8ce373d5a3
#
_cell.length_a   1.000
_cell.length_b   1.000
_cell.length_c   1.000
_cell.angle_alpha   90.00
_cell.angle_beta   90.00
_cell.angle_gamma   90.00
#
_symmetry.space_group_name_H-M   'P 1'
#
loop_
_entity.id
_entity.type
_entity.pdbx_description
1 polymer ?
#
loop_
_entity_poly.entity_id
_entity_poly.type
_entity_poly.pdbx_seq_one_letter_code
_entity_poly.pdbx_strand_id
1 'polypeptide(L)'
;MKMLASLLALGLMAAPAFAATESFNDVSVVDVACSKKAVADADSHTRECALGCQKSGFGIVTADKKFLKFDEAGNAKVLAALKATDKTDHIRVNVSGDVQGDTIKVTSIKLL
;
A
#
# COMPACT_ATOMS: atom_id res chain seq x y z
N MET A 1 35.97 7.52 -48.99
CA MET A 1 35.22 7.64 -48.53
C MET A 1 34.89 7.09 -47.54
N LYS A 2 34.63 7.09 -46.75
CA LYS A 2 34.32 6.70 -45.79
C LYS A 2 33.41 6.80 -45.07
N MET A 3 32.83 6.09 -44.62
CA MET A 3 31.91 6.13 -44.00
C MET A 3 31.94 5.98 -42.79
N LEU A 4 31.48 6.34 -42.06
CA LEU A 4 31.33 6.41 -40.90
C LEU A 4 30.35 5.74 -40.42
N ALA A 5 30.41 4.77 -40.04
CA ALA A 5 29.54 4.05 -39.28
C ALA A 5 29.29 4.71 -38.00
N SER A 6 28.32 5.38 -37.96
CA SER A 6 27.82 5.74 -36.74
C SER A 6 27.30 4.61 -36.05
N LEU A 7 28.00 4.09 -35.23
CA LEU A 7 27.52 3.29 -34.26
C LEU A 7 26.73 4.03 -33.37
N LEU A 8 25.52 4.05 -33.54
CA LEU A 8 24.63 4.33 -32.50
C LEU A 8 24.63 3.20 -31.58
N ALA A 9 25.43 3.28 -30.67
CA ALA A 9 25.23 2.51 -29.51
C ALA A 9 24.01 3.01 -28.86
N LEU A 10 22.92 2.52 -29.22
CA LEU A 10 21.78 2.64 -28.41
C LEU A 10 22.04 1.89 -27.18
N GLY A 11 22.48 2.57 -26.23
CA GLY A 11 22.44 2.07 -24.92
C GLY A 11 21.03 1.86 -24.55
N LEU A 12 20.54 0.71 -24.74
CA LEU A 12 19.34 0.33 -24.17
C LEU A 12 19.53 0.33 -22.69
N MET A 13 19.14 1.38 -22.11
CA MET A 13 19.01 1.37 -20.74
C MET A 13 17.78 0.61 -20.44
N ALA A 14 17.97 -0.64 -20.25
CA ALA A 14 16.97 -1.40 -19.59
C ALA A 14 16.82 -0.78 -18.22
N ALA A 15 15.88 0.10 -18.10
CA ALA A 15 15.48 0.55 -16.80
C ALA A 15 15.08 -0.68 -16.02
N PRO A 16 15.71 -0.98 -14.91
CA PRO A 16 15.23 -2.04 -14.08
C PRO A 16 13.79 -1.73 -13.77
N ALA A 17 12.95 -2.71 -13.85
CA ALA A 17 11.58 -2.57 -13.48
C ALA A 17 11.54 -2.29 -11.99
N PHE A 18 11.73 -1.04 -11.61
CA PHE A 18 11.50 -0.66 -10.26
C PHE A 18 10.01 -0.61 -10.08
N ALA A 19 9.53 -1.26 -9.07
CA ALA A 19 8.23 -0.95 -8.58
C ALA A 19 8.20 0.55 -8.31
N ALA A 20 7.28 1.26 -8.92
CA ALA A 20 7.18 2.67 -8.73
C ALA A 20 6.73 2.95 -7.30
N THR A 21 7.39 3.89 -6.64
CA THR A 21 6.93 4.39 -5.36
C THR A 21 5.63 5.15 -5.58
N GLU A 22 4.60 4.77 -4.86
CA GLU A 22 3.30 5.42 -4.94
C GLU A 22 2.91 5.96 -3.58
N SER A 23 2.11 7.01 -3.59
CA SER A 23 1.56 7.61 -2.38
C SER A 23 0.04 7.52 -2.44
N PHE A 24 -0.55 7.06 -1.35
CA PHE A 24 -1.99 6.99 -1.19
C PHE A 24 -2.36 7.86 -0.01
N ASN A 25 -3.22 8.84 -0.24
CA ASN A 25 -3.61 9.78 0.79
C ASN A 25 -5.06 9.57 1.17
N ASP A 26 -5.32 9.60 2.47
CA ASP A 26 -6.68 9.51 3.02
C ASP A 26 -7.40 8.26 2.51
N VAL A 27 -6.76 7.11 2.68
CA VAL A 27 -7.31 5.82 2.26
C VAL A 27 -7.63 4.97 3.49
N SER A 28 -8.66 4.17 3.38
CA SER A 28 -9.12 3.34 4.49
C SER A 28 -8.21 2.14 4.72
N VAL A 29 -8.02 1.78 5.98
CA VAL A 29 -7.29 0.59 6.39
C VAL A 29 -8.28 -0.47 6.82
N VAL A 30 -8.09 -1.68 6.34
CA VAL A 30 -8.85 -2.85 6.78
C VAL A 30 -7.89 -4.03 6.96
N ASP A 31 -8.30 -5.02 7.70
CA ASP A 31 -7.52 -6.25 7.80
C ASP A 31 -7.75 -7.15 6.59
N VAL A 32 -6.78 -8.00 6.32
CA VAL A 32 -6.83 -8.89 5.14
C VAL A 32 -8.02 -9.85 5.24
N ALA A 33 -8.31 -10.38 6.42
CA ALA A 33 -9.36 -11.37 6.60
C ALA A 33 -10.74 -10.85 6.19
N CYS A 34 -11.01 -9.56 6.42
CA CYS A 34 -12.28 -8.95 6.10
C CYS A 34 -12.27 -8.12 4.82
N SER A 35 -11.16 -8.10 4.09
CA SER A 35 -10.98 -7.18 2.97
C SER A 35 -12.06 -7.33 1.89
N LYS A 36 -12.47 -8.53 1.57
CA LYS A 36 -13.48 -8.75 0.54
C LYS A 36 -14.82 -8.10 0.86
N LYS A 37 -15.21 -8.12 2.12
CA LYS A 37 -16.43 -7.48 2.57
C LYS A 37 -16.25 -5.99 2.76
N ALA A 38 -15.11 -5.59 3.28
CA ALA A 38 -14.85 -4.22 3.67
C ALA A 38 -14.62 -3.29 2.48
N VAL A 39 -14.23 -3.81 1.32
CA VAL A 39 -13.97 -2.99 0.13
C VAL A 39 -15.18 -2.13 -0.23
N ALA A 40 -16.39 -2.64 -0.05
CA ALA A 40 -17.60 -1.91 -0.42
C ALA A 40 -17.90 -0.74 0.52
N ASP A 41 -17.54 -0.87 1.80
CA ASP A 41 -17.80 0.15 2.81
C ASP A 41 -16.70 0.10 3.87
N ALA A 42 -15.52 0.54 3.48
CA ALA A 42 -14.33 0.43 4.32
C ALA A 42 -14.39 1.32 5.57
N ASP A 43 -15.10 2.43 5.50
CA ASP A 43 -15.21 3.34 6.64
C ASP A 43 -16.03 2.77 7.80
N SER A 44 -16.91 1.82 7.54
CA SER A 44 -17.67 1.16 8.61
C SER A 44 -16.87 0.05 9.30
N HIS A 45 -15.71 -0.31 8.77
CA HIS A 45 -14.85 -1.32 9.38
C HIS A 45 -14.18 -0.72 10.61
N THR A 46 -14.42 -1.32 11.77
CA THR A 46 -14.00 -0.72 13.03
C THR A 46 -12.56 -1.07 13.40
N ARG A 47 -11.98 -0.23 14.26
CA ARG A 47 -10.68 -0.48 14.87
C ARG A 47 -10.69 -1.84 15.58
N GLU A 48 -11.77 -2.14 16.30
CA GLU A 48 -11.90 -3.39 17.04
C GLU A 48 -11.88 -4.59 16.09
N CYS A 49 -12.60 -4.52 14.98
CA CYS A 49 -12.59 -5.58 13.97
C CYS A 49 -11.19 -5.76 13.37
N ALA A 50 -10.52 -4.66 13.05
CA ALA A 50 -9.18 -4.72 12.50
C ALA A 50 -8.19 -5.36 13.47
N LEU A 51 -8.24 -4.98 14.75
CA LEU A 51 -7.39 -5.56 15.78
C LEU A 51 -7.71 -7.02 16.04
N GLY A 52 -8.99 -7.39 15.96
CA GLY A 52 -9.40 -8.79 16.16
C GLY A 52 -8.82 -9.72 15.11
N CYS A 53 -8.55 -9.23 13.92
CA CYS A 53 -7.99 -10.01 12.83
C CYS A 53 -6.55 -9.61 12.49
N GLN A 54 -5.84 -9.03 13.44
CA GLN A 54 -4.49 -8.49 13.20
C GLN A 54 -3.50 -9.52 12.65
N LYS A 55 -3.69 -10.77 12.97
CA LYS A 55 -2.78 -11.82 12.49
C LYS A 55 -2.85 -12.02 10.98
N SER A 56 -3.96 -11.65 10.35
CA SER A 56 -4.09 -11.76 8.91
C SER A 56 -3.33 -10.66 8.17
N GLY A 57 -2.88 -9.63 8.86
CA GLY A 57 -2.27 -8.46 8.27
C GLY A 57 -3.29 -7.42 7.87
N PHE A 58 -2.80 -6.30 7.37
CA PHE A 58 -3.62 -5.14 7.01
C PHE A 58 -3.31 -4.70 5.59
N GLY A 59 -4.12 -3.81 5.09
CA GLY A 59 -3.92 -3.15 3.81
C GLY A 59 -4.84 -1.96 3.68
N ILE A 60 -4.84 -1.38 2.50
CA ILE A 60 -5.67 -0.21 2.21
C ILE A 60 -6.70 -0.54 1.14
N VAL A 61 -7.81 0.17 1.17
CA VAL A 61 -8.78 0.19 0.09
C VAL A 61 -8.56 1.49 -0.67
N THR A 62 -8.20 1.37 -1.94
CA THR A 62 -7.92 2.53 -2.77
C THR A 62 -9.22 3.22 -3.22
N ALA A 63 -9.09 4.41 -3.82
CA ALA A 63 -10.25 5.16 -4.30
C ALA A 63 -11.08 4.38 -5.32
N ASP A 64 -10.44 3.51 -6.11
CA ASP A 64 -11.13 2.66 -7.09
C ASP A 64 -11.55 1.30 -6.50
N LYS A 65 -11.55 1.19 -5.18
CA LYS A 65 -12.03 0.03 -4.43
C LYS A 65 -11.20 -1.23 -4.65
N LYS A 66 -9.92 -1.06 -4.83
CA LYS A 66 -8.98 -2.17 -4.83
C LYS A 66 -8.35 -2.31 -3.47
N PHE A 67 -8.09 -3.54 -3.07
CA PHE A 67 -7.39 -3.81 -1.83
C PHE A 67 -5.91 -4.08 -2.12
N LEU A 68 -5.03 -3.32 -1.44
CA LEU A 68 -3.59 -3.52 -1.50
C LEU A 68 -3.11 -3.85 -0.11
N LYS A 69 -2.53 -5.02 0.07
CA LYS A 69 -2.06 -5.43 1.39
C LYS A 69 -0.68 -4.87 1.69
N PHE A 70 -0.40 -4.65 2.95
CA PHE A 70 0.91 -4.19 3.40
C PHE A 70 1.88 -5.35 3.50
N ASP A 71 3.16 -5.05 3.37
CA ASP A 71 4.22 -5.97 3.72
C ASP A 71 4.35 -6.06 5.26
N GLU A 72 5.28 -6.87 5.74
CA GLU A 72 5.45 -7.09 7.16
C GLU A 72 5.76 -5.79 7.92
N ALA A 73 6.62 -4.97 7.36
CA ALA A 73 6.98 -3.69 7.99
C ALA A 73 5.78 -2.75 8.08
N GLY A 74 4.96 -2.69 7.04
CA GLY A 74 3.74 -1.89 7.04
C GLY A 74 2.72 -2.39 8.04
N ASN A 75 2.56 -3.72 8.14
CA ASN A 75 1.68 -4.32 9.12
C ASN A 75 2.08 -3.94 10.55
N ALA A 76 3.36 -3.98 10.87
CA ALA A 76 3.85 -3.63 12.19
C ALA A 76 3.58 -2.16 12.51
N LYS A 77 3.81 -1.27 11.55
CA LYS A 77 3.58 0.16 11.75
C LYS A 77 2.11 0.50 11.95
N VAL A 78 1.23 -0.06 11.13
CA VAL A 78 -0.20 0.23 11.25
C VAL A 78 -0.78 -0.41 12.51
N LEU A 79 -0.30 -1.56 12.90
CA LEU A 79 -0.74 -2.20 14.13
C LEU A 79 -0.43 -1.32 15.34
N ALA A 80 0.79 -0.78 15.41
CA ALA A 80 1.16 0.14 16.47
C ALA A 80 0.27 1.38 16.49
N ALA A 81 -0.03 1.94 15.33
CA ALA A 81 -0.90 3.10 15.21
C ALA A 81 -2.34 2.76 15.63
N LEU A 82 -2.85 1.60 15.26
CA LEU A 82 -4.19 1.16 15.66
C LEU A 82 -4.32 0.96 17.15
N LYS A 83 -3.27 0.47 17.79
CA LYS A 83 -3.26 0.31 19.24
C LYS A 83 -3.22 1.65 19.97
N ALA A 84 -2.61 2.65 19.37
CA ALA A 84 -2.42 3.96 19.99
C ALA A 84 -3.57 4.93 19.75
N THR A 85 -4.35 4.75 18.69
CA THR A 85 -5.41 5.67 18.34
C THR A 85 -6.66 5.42 19.19
N ASP A 86 -7.43 6.47 19.42
CA ASP A 86 -8.75 6.36 20.04
C ASP A 86 -9.88 6.40 19.03
N LYS A 87 -9.57 6.43 17.74
CA LYS A 87 -10.59 6.34 16.70
C LYS A 87 -11.22 4.96 16.68
N THR A 88 -12.53 4.91 16.49
CA THR A 88 -13.27 3.66 16.50
C THR A 88 -13.60 3.14 15.10
N ASP A 89 -13.75 4.04 14.13
CA ASP A 89 -14.02 3.71 12.74
C ASP A 89 -13.41 4.77 11.84
N HIS A 90 -13.70 4.73 10.54
CA HIS A 90 -13.09 5.65 9.56
C HIS A 90 -11.56 5.68 9.73
N ILE A 91 -10.98 4.51 9.86
CA ILE A 91 -9.52 4.39 10.05
C ILE A 91 -8.87 4.64 8.70
N ARG A 92 -8.20 5.77 8.59
CA ARG A 92 -7.58 6.20 7.33
C ARG A 92 -6.14 6.57 7.54
N VAL A 93 -5.36 6.41 6.49
CA VAL A 93 -3.92 6.65 6.52
C VAL A 93 -3.48 7.41 5.29
N ASN A 94 -2.31 8.04 5.42
CA ASN A 94 -1.48 8.39 4.29
C ASN A 94 -0.34 7.37 4.28
N VAL A 95 -0.13 6.71 3.18
CA VAL A 95 0.89 5.66 3.05
C VAL A 95 1.64 5.83 1.75
N SER A 96 2.94 5.60 1.81
CA SER A 96 3.80 5.59 0.64
C SER A 96 4.60 4.30 0.62
N GLY A 97 4.89 3.80 -0.55
CA GLY A 97 5.68 2.61 -0.71
C GLY A 97 5.71 2.13 -2.15
N ASP A 98 6.41 1.03 -2.35
CA ASP A 98 6.51 0.41 -3.66
C ASP A 98 5.40 -0.61 -3.83
N VAL A 99 4.61 -0.45 -4.88
CA VAL A 99 3.52 -1.37 -5.17
C VAL A 99 4.04 -2.48 -6.06
N GLN A 100 3.87 -3.71 -5.61
CA GLN A 100 4.24 -4.90 -6.36
C GLN A 100 3.02 -5.83 -6.40
N GLY A 101 2.32 -5.85 -7.54
CA GLY A 101 1.09 -6.61 -7.67
C GLY A 101 0.02 -6.05 -6.73
N ASP A 102 -0.40 -6.85 -5.77
CA ASP A 102 -1.42 -6.47 -4.78
C ASP A 102 -0.83 -6.12 -3.41
N THR A 103 0.49 -5.94 -3.33
CA THR A 103 1.19 -5.68 -2.07
C THR A 103 1.94 -4.35 -2.14
N ILE A 104 1.92 -3.61 -1.04
CA ILE A 104 2.71 -2.39 -0.88
C ILE A 104 3.86 -2.68 0.05
N LYS A 105 5.06 -2.45 -0.43
CA LYS A 105 6.25 -2.44 0.41
C LYS A 105 6.33 -1.05 1.04
N VAL A 106 5.84 -0.93 2.27
CA VAL A 106 5.62 0.36 2.91
C VAL A 106 6.93 1.03 3.29
N THR A 107 7.10 2.28 2.90
CA THR A 107 8.22 3.12 3.33
C THR A 107 7.80 4.11 4.41
N SER A 108 6.56 4.58 4.36
CA SER A 108 6.03 5.45 5.40
C SER A 108 4.53 5.29 5.52
N ILE A 109 4.00 5.45 6.71
CA ILE A 109 2.57 5.40 6.96
C ILE A 109 2.25 6.31 8.13
N LYS A 110 1.14 7.03 8.00
CA LYS A 110 0.65 7.92 9.04
C LYS A 110 -0.86 7.75 9.19
N LEU A 111 -1.29 7.42 10.37
CA LEU A 111 -2.72 7.36 10.69
C LEU A 111 -3.26 8.78 10.84
N LEU A 112 -4.38 9.03 10.20
CA LEU A 112 -5.01 10.34 10.21
C LEU A 112 -5.97 10.51 11.39
#